data_331e3890fe7905b37dc5bc77c9b70ae0
#
_entry.id   331e3890fe7905b37dc5bc77c9b70ae0
#
_cell.length_a   1.000
_cell.length_b   1.000
_cell.length_c   1.000
_cell.angle_alpha   90.00
_cell.angle_beta   90.00
_cell.angle_gamma   90.00
#
_symmetry.space_group_name_H-M   'P 1'
#
loop_
_entity.id
_entity.type
_entity.pdbx_description
1 polymer ?
#
loop_
_entity_poly.entity_id
_entity_poly.type
_entity_poly.pdbx_seq_one_letter_code
_entity_poly.pdbx_strand_id
1 'polypeptide(L)'
;ELVDQEYPYPYCYSGCDSGARGKEYFPVLFTHPSFDGKAWGDPNADPKITYFTREWGDNVDDWSSHNSPSRVARNWGEQPMLIQARHYANPTYTYTCYDALYRTPRQHVGGCLWHSFDHQRGYHPDPFYGGLMDVFRQPKYSYYMFKAQRSPEKQERLFETGPMVYIAHEMTPFSSKDVTVYSNCEEVRLTFMRDGKVSTYSKPLTEAGMPS
;
A
#
# COMPACT_ATOMS: atom_id res chain seq x y z
N GLU A 1 -25.89 12.75 16.75
CA GLU A 1 -26.26 13.85 17.69
C GLU A 1 -25.14 14.07 18.71
N LEU A 2 -24.83 13.09 19.59
CA LEU A 2 -23.83 13.30 20.65
C LEU A 2 -22.44 13.67 20.10
N VAL A 3 -21.96 12.97 19.10
CA VAL A 3 -20.67 13.26 18.44
C VAL A 3 -20.69 14.66 17.82
N ASP A 4 -21.78 15.03 17.21
CA ASP A 4 -21.96 16.33 16.57
C ASP A 4 -21.99 17.50 17.57
N GLN A 5 -22.43 17.22 18.77
CA GLN A 5 -22.48 18.21 19.89
C GLN A 5 -21.12 18.32 20.60
N GLU A 6 -20.40 17.21 20.78
CA GLU A 6 -19.24 17.14 21.66
C GLU A 6 -17.90 17.19 20.89
N TYR A 7 -17.90 16.83 19.60
CA TYR A 7 -16.68 16.79 18.83
C TYR A 7 -16.35 18.16 18.23
N PRO A 8 -15.15 18.72 18.51
CA PRO A 8 -14.84 20.11 18.17
C PRO A 8 -14.57 20.35 16.67
N TYR A 9 -14.46 19.28 15.88
CA TYR A 9 -14.13 19.39 14.46
C TYR A 9 -15.32 18.93 13.61
N PRO A 10 -16.19 19.85 13.17
CA PRO A 10 -17.35 19.51 12.36
C PRO A 10 -16.94 18.81 11.05
N TYR A 11 -17.75 17.86 10.63
CA TYR A 11 -17.55 17.11 9.38
C TYR A 11 -16.31 16.19 9.32
N CYS A 12 -15.64 15.93 10.43
CA CYS A 12 -14.42 15.10 10.48
C CYS A 12 -14.60 13.79 11.25
N TYR A 13 -15.80 13.22 11.28
CA TYR A 13 -16.08 11.97 11.97
C TYR A 13 -16.82 10.98 11.10
N SER A 14 -16.62 9.71 11.36
CA SER A 14 -17.28 8.59 10.71
C SER A 14 -17.63 7.51 11.73
N GLY A 15 -18.64 6.74 11.42
CA GLY A 15 -19.07 5.62 12.25
C GLY A 15 -19.72 4.49 11.49
N CYS A 16 -19.82 4.58 10.16
CA CYS A 16 -20.47 3.54 9.39
C CYS A 16 -19.95 3.40 7.96
N ASP A 17 -20.19 2.24 7.38
CA ASP A 17 -19.94 1.96 5.97
C ASP A 17 -20.98 2.65 5.06
N SER A 18 -20.61 2.93 3.84
CA SER A 18 -21.44 3.61 2.84
C SER A 18 -22.74 2.88 2.51
N GLY A 19 -22.82 1.58 2.78
CA GLY A 19 -24.02 0.75 2.63
C GLY A 19 -24.90 0.65 3.89
N ALA A 20 -24.48 1.24 5.01
CA ALA A 20 -25.19 1.09 6.28
C ALA A 20 -26.45 1.97 6.39
N ARG A 21 -27.38 1.53 7.22
CA ARG A 21 -28.51 2.39 7.67
C ARG A 21 -27.97 3.47 8.59
N GLY A 22 -28.50 4.69 8.47
CA GLY A 22 -28.06 5.83 9.28
C GLY A 22 -26.80 6.52 8.71
N LYS A 23 -26.35 6.14 7.52
CA LYS A 23 -25.21 6.79 6.84
C LYS A 23 -25.41 8.29 6.63
N GLU A 24 -26.63 8.72 6.49
CA GLU A 24 -27.02 10.11 6.30
C GLU A 24 -26.67 11.04 7.48
N TYR A 25 -26.33 10.47 8.63
CA TYR A 25 -25.89 11.21 9.82
C TYR A 25 -24.37 11.42 9.88
N PHE A 26 -23.61 10.86 8.91
CA PHE A 26 -22.16 10.90 8.94
C PHE A 26 -21.59 11.64 7.72
N PRO A 27 -20.71 12.61 7.93
CA PRO A 27 -20.06 13.35 6.83
C PRO A 27 -18.97 12.55 6.14
N VAL A 28 -18.41 11.55 6.81
CA VAL A 28 -17.41 10.63 6.26
C VAL A 28 -17.93 9.21 6.31
N LEU A 29 -17.91 8.52 5.18
CA LEU A 29 -18.34 7.13 5.06
C LEU A 29 -17.18 6.22 4.69
N PHE A 30 -17.15 5.03 5.29
CA PHE A 30 -16.19 3.98 4.89
C PHE A 30 -16.62 3.31 3.59
N THR A 31 -15.68 3.13 2.70
CA THR A 31 -15.90 2.46 1.41
C THR A 31 -14.65 1.73 0.94
N HIS A 32 -14.75 1.05 -0.18
CA HIS A 32 -13.61 0.49 -0.90
C HIS A 32 -13.35 1.26 -2.18
N PRO A 33 -12.09 1.44 -2.61
CA PRO A 33 -11.80 1.96 -3.94
C PRO A 33 -12.15 0.92 -5.00
N SER A 34 -12.39 1.35 -6.22
CA SER A 34 -12.63 0.47 -7.36
C SER A 34 -11.59 0.70 -8.46
N PHE A 35 -11.36 -0.31 -9.31
CA PHE A 35 -10.41 -0.24 -10.41
C PHE A 35 -10.69 0.86 -11.44
N ASP A 36 -11.93 1.23 -11.59
CA ASP A 36 -12.35 2.30 -12.51
C ASP A 36 -12.16 3.70 -11.92
N GLY A 37 -11.54 3.79 -10.75
CA GLY A 37 -11.31 5.04 -10.04
C GLY A 37 -12.54 5.64 -9.38
N LYS A 38 -13.63 4.87 -9.28
CA LYS A 38 -14.82 5.28 -8.54
C LYS A 38 -14.78 4.73 -7.12
N ALA A 39 -15.18 5.54 -6.17
CA ALA A 39 -15.44 5.04 -4.84
C ALA A 39 -16.58 4.01 -4.88
N TRP A 40 -16.48 2.96 -4.09
CA TRP A 40 -17.56 2.01 -3.94
C TRP A 40 -18.79 2.72 -3.35
N GLY A 41 -19.89 2.64 -4.05
CA GLY A 41 -21.11 3.33 -3.67
C GLY A 41 -21.68 4.09 -4.87
N ASP A 42 -22.72 4.80 -4.65
CA ASP A 42 -23.48 5.47 -5.68
C ASP A 42 -22.60 6.46 -6.50
N PRO A 43 -22.48 6.31 -7.83
CA PRO A 43 -21.84 7.31 -8.68
C PRO A 43 -22.55 8.67 -8.63
N ASN A 44 -23.78 8.71 -8.10
CA ASN A 44 -24.53 9.93 -7.84
C ASN A 44 -24.46 10.33 -6.35
N ALA A 45 -23.46 9.85 -5.63
CA ALA A 45 -23.29 10.22 -4.23
C ALA A 45 -23.29 11.74 -4.03
N ASP A 46 -23.91 12.18 -2.96
CA ASP A 46 -23.91 13.59 -2.55
C ASP A 46 -22.47 14.12 -2.57
N PRO A 47 -22.15 15.18 -3.34
CA PRO A 47 -20.79 15.74 -3.41
C PRO A 47 -20.28 16.27 -2.07
N LYS A 48 -21.12 16.37 -1.06
CA LYS A 48 -20.74 16.75 0.31
C LYS A 48 -20.23 15.57 1.13
N ILE A 49 -20.45 14.34 0.70
CA ILE A 49 -19.98 13.14 1.41
C ILE A 49 -18.52 12.88 1.09
N THR A 50 -17.73 12.67 2.11
CA THR A 50 -16.34 12.24 2.01
C THR A 50 -16.25 10.74 2.23
N TYR A 51 -15.44 10.06 1.43
CA TYR A 51 -15.19 8.63 1.53
C TYR A 51 -13.79 8.33 2.02
N PHE A 52 -13.67 7.27 2.82
CA PHE A 52 -12.40 6.78 3.34
C PHE A 52 -12.40 5.24 3.31
N THR A 53 -11.31 4.64 2.87
CA THR A 53 -11.15 3.19 2.93
C THR A 53 -10.46 2.82 4.24
N ARG A 54 -11.23 2.31 5.20
CA ARG A 54 -10.68 1.92 6.52
C ARG A 54 -9.71 0.75 6.45
N GLU A 55 -9.83 -0.09 5.42
CA GLU A 55 -9.01 -1.28 5.25
C GLU A 55 -8.91 -1.66 3.77
N TRP A 56 -7.71 -1.82 3.28
CA TRP A 56 -7.43 -2.25 1.92
C TRP A 56 -6.15 -3.11 1.85
N GLY A 57 -5.91 -3.77 0.70
CA GLY A 57 -4.72 -4.59 0.47
C GLY A 57 -4.91 -6.07 0.78
N ASP A 58 -5.77 -6.41 1.71
CA ASP A 58 -6.14 -7.79 2.04
C ASP A 58 -7.57 -8.06 1.55
N ASN A 59 -7.71 -8.35 0.31
CA ASN A 59 -9.02 -8.60 -0.31
C ASN A 59 -9.21 -10.04 -0.71
N VAL A 60 -8.62 -10.90 0.02
CA VAL A 60 -8.81 -12.33 -0.16
C VAL A 60 -9.87 -12.78 0.80
N ASP A 61 -10.65 -13.73 0.38
CA ASP A 61 -11.45 -14.56 1.28
C ASP A 61 -10.49 -15.33 2.17
N ASP A 62 -10.28 -14.77 3.32
CA ASP A 62 -8.97 -14.65 3.71
C ASP A 62 -8.62 -15.40 4.97
N TRP A 63 -9.61 -15.79 5.69
CA TRP A 63 -9.41 -16.47 6.95
C TRP A 63 -8.70 -17.83 6.81
N SER A 64 -8.84 -18.46 5.66
CA SER A 64 -8.21 -19.75 5.34
C SER A 64 -7.29 -19.72 4.12
N SER A 65 -7.01 -18.57 3.54
CA SER A 65 -6.17 -18.47 2.36
C SER A 65 -4.69 -18.37 2.74
N HIS A 66 -3.98 -19.47 2.61
CA HIS A 66 -2.53 -19.53 2.87
C HIS A 66 -1.69 -19.07 1.66
N ASN A 67 -2.28 -18.98 0.47
CA ASN A 67 -1.60 -18.75 -0.79
C ASN A 67 -1.90 -17.40 -1.42
N SER A 68 -2.31 -16.42 -0.62
CA SER A 68 -2.54 -15.08 -1.13
C SER A 68 -1.23 -14.36 -1.44
N PRO A 69 -1.12 -13.67 -2.58
CA PRO A 69 0.03 -12.82 -2.87
C PRO A 69 0.28 -11.71 -1.84
N SER A 70 -0.74 -11.31 -1.08
CA SER A 70 -0.60 -10.35 0.02
C SER A 70 0.05 -10.97 1.27
N ARG A 71 0.05 -12.30 1.39
CA ARG A 71 0.50 -13.02 2.58
C ARG A 71 1.82 -13.71 2.35
N VAL A 72 2.87 -13.00 2.67
CA VAL A 72 4.24 -13.42 2.43
C VAL A 72 5.07 -13.24 3.68
N ALA A 73 5.56 -14.34 4.24
CA ALA A 73 6.56 -14.27 5.28
C ALA A 73 7.90 -13.81 4.70
N ARG A 74 8.60 -12.93 5.43
CA ARG A 74 9.88 -12.37 4.98
C ARG A 74 10.94 -13.44 4.69
N ASN A 75 10.98 -14.51 5.49
CA ASN A 75 11.92 -15.61 5.34
C ASN A 75 11.63 -16.55 4.16
N TRP A 76 10.55 -16.33 3.40
CA TRP A 76 10.31 -17.06 2.15
C TRP A 76 11.16 -16.55 0.99
N GLY A 77 11.87 -15.44 1.18
CA GLY A 77 12.88 -14.91 0.28
C GLY A 77 12.37 -13.89 -0.73
N GLU A 78 13.23 -13.58 -1.67
CA GLU A 78 13.10 -12.47 -2.63
C GLU A 78 11.82 -12.53 -3.45
N GLN A 79 11.56 -13.65 -4.14
CA GLN A 79 10.46 -13.72 -5.10
C GLN A 79 9.08 -13.55 -4.46
N PRO A 80 8.74 -14.21 -3.34
CA PRO A 80 7.50 -13.95 -2.63
C PRO A 80 7.35 -12.50 -2.18
N MET A 81 8.41 -11.86 -1.67
CA MET A 81 8.36 -10.46 -1.27
C MET A 81 8.14 -9.50 -2.45
N LEU A 82 8.70 -9.79 -3.63
CA LEU A 82 8.41 -9.03 -4.86
C LEU A 82 6.95 -9.20 -5.31
N ILE A 83 6.40 -10.41 -5.21
CA ILE A 83 5.00 -10.69 -5.52
C ILE A 83 4.09 -9.89 -4.58
N GLN A 84 4.37 -9.88 -3.27
CA GLN A 84 3.61 -9.08 -2.31
C GLN A 84 3.64 -7.58 -2.65
N ALA A 85 4.80 -7.05 -2.94
CA ALA A 85 4.94 -5.64 -3.30
C ALA A 85 4.13 -5.28 -4.55
N ARG A 86 4.19 -6.11 -5.60
CA ARG A 86 3.37 -5.94 -6.81
C ARG A 86 1.88 -6.04 -6.52
N HIS A 87 1.48 -6.96 -5.66
CA HIS A 87 0.08 -7.13 -5.27
C HIS A 87 -0.47 -5.87 -4.61
N TYR A 88 0.26 -5.30 -3.66
CA TYR A 88 -0.15 -4.07 -3.01
C TYR A 88 -0.12 -2.86 -3.94
N ALA A 89 0.78 -2.83 -4.90
CA ALA A 89 0.86 -1.74 -5.87
C ALA A 89 -0.33 -1.76 -6.85
N ASN A 90 -0.44 -2.84 -7.62
CA ASN A 90 -1.42 -2.96 -8.69
C ASN A 90 -1.76 -4.43 -9.00
N PRO A 91 -2.60 -5.07 -8.21
CA PRO A 91 -3.01 -6.44 -8.47
C PRO A 91 -4.02 -6.51 -9.61
N THR A 92 -3.88 -7.51 -10.44
CA THR A 92 -4.72 -7.71 -11.63
C THR A 92 -6.11 -8.27 -11.34
N TYR A 93 -6.37 -8.72 -10.13
CA TYR A 93 -7.62 -9.42 -9.76
C TYR A 93 -8.37 -8.78 -8.59
N THR A 94 -7.90 -7.67 -8.10
CA THR A 94 -8.54 -6.98 -6.97
C THR A 94 -8.68 -5.49 -7.23
N TYR A 95 -9.67 -4.89 -6.60
CA TYR A 95 -9.92 -3.46 -6.62
C TYR A 95 -9.39 -2.72 -5.37
N THR A 96 -8.83 -3.47 -4.41
CA THR A 96 -8.29 -2.87 -3.18
C THR A 96 -6.77 -2.85 -3.19
N CYS A 97 -6.20 -2.00 -4.01
CA CYS A 97 -4.76 -1.82 -4.14
C CYS A 97 -4.39 -0.33 -4.12
N TYR A 98 -3.09 -0.06 -4.04
CA TYR A 98 -2.61 1.32 -4.04
C TYR A 98 -2.99 2.09 -5.31
N ASP A 99 -2.85 1.48 -6.47
CA ASP A 99 -3.23 2.10 -7.75
C ASP A 99 -4.72 2.44 -7.80
N ALA A 100 -5.60 1.53 -7.36
CA ALA A 100 -7.03 1.80 -7.30
C ALA A 100 -7.34 2.93 -6.31
N LEU A 101 -6.68 2.95 -5.15
CA LEU A 101 -6.82 4.01 -4.16
C LEU A 101 -6.37 5.38 -4.71
N TYR A 102 -5.27 5.41 -5.43
CA TYR A 102 -4.72 6.62 -6.03
C TYR A 102 -5.65 7.22 -7.12
N ARG A 103 -6.36 6.37 -7.84
CA ARG A 103 -7.27 6.78 -8.94
C ARG A 103 -8.69 7.11 -8.48
N THR A 104 -8.99 7.07 -7.20
CA THR A 104 -10.32 7.39 -6.69
C THR A 104 -10.69 8.85 -6.90
N PRO A 105 -12.00 9.18 -6.96
CA PRO A 105 -12.46 10.56 -7.03
C PRO A 105 -11.99 11.40 -5.84
N ARG A 106 -12.00 12.71 -5.99
CA ARG A 106 -11.59 13.67 -4.94
C ARG A 106 -12.34 13.52 -3.61
N GLN A 107 -13.56 12.99 -3.65
CA GLN A 107 -14.34 12.70 -2.44
C GLN A 107 -13.72 11.58 -1.59
N HIS A 108 -12.86 10.76 -2.18
CA HIS A 108 -12.15 9.71 -1.47
C HIS A 108 -10.81 10.26 -0.98
N VAL A 109 -10.70 10.45 0.33
CA VAL A 109 -9.58 11.18 0.94
C VAL A 109 -8.44 10.28 1.42
N GLY A 110 -8.52 8.99 1.19
CA GLY A 110 -7.45 8.06 1.50
C GLY A 110 -7.92 6.75 2.11
N GLY A 111 -6.97 6.02 2.67
CA GLY A 111 -7.28 4.73 3.30
C GLY A 111 -6.12 4.17 4.11
N CYS A 112 -6.43 3.13 4.88
CA CYS A 112 -5.47 2.39 5.70
C CYS A 112 -5.22 1.02 5.11
N LEU A 113 -3.95 0.68 4.92
CA LEU A 113 -3.55 -0.65 4.55
C LEU A 113 -3.77 -1.62 5.71
N TRP A 114 -4.36 -2.72 5.47
CA TRP A 114 -4.33 -3.89 6.32
C TRP A 114 -3.22 -4.85 5.85
N HIS A 115 -2.00 -4.86 6.51
CA HIS A 115 -1.68 -3.89 7.55
C HIS A 115 -0.15 -3.76 7.73
N SER A 116 0.27 -3.18 8.86
CA SER A 116 1.67 -2.79 9.05
C SER A 116 2.61 -3.94 9.39
N PHE A 117 2.16 -4.93 10.19
CA PHE A 117 3.02 -5.98 10.77
C PHE A 117 2.42 -7.36 10.65
N ASP A 118 3.25 -8.36 10.42
CA ASP A 118 2.83 -9.75 10.60
C ASP A 118 2.43 -9.99 12.05
N HIS A 119 1.37 -10.74 12.28
CA HIS A 119 0.85 -10.97 13.61
C HIS A 119 0.06 -12.28 13.72
N GLN A 120 -0.08 -12.76 14.95
CA GLN A 120 -0.95 -13.87 15.27
C GLN A 120 -2.38 -13.39 15.49
N ARG A 121 -3.33 -14.01 14.81
CA ARG A 121 -4.75 -13.64 14.87
C ARG A 121 -5.52 -14.23 16.06
N GLY A 122 -4.92 -15.13 16.81
CA GLY A 122 -5.53 -15.70 18.01
C GLY A 122 -6.57 -16.80 17.80
N TYR A 123 -7.30 -16.79 16.72
CA TYR A 123 -8.33 -17.80 16.38
C TYR A 123 -8.01 -18.57 15.09
N HIS A 124 -6.87 -18.34 14.48
CA HIS A 124 -6.36 -19.07 13.33
C HIS A 124 -5.01 -19.71 13.68
N PRO A 125 -4.73 -20.96 13.26
CA PRO A 125 -3.47 -21.63 13.57
C PRO A 125 -2.25 -20.95 12.94
N ASP A 126 -2.42 -20.34 11.78
CA ASP A 126 -1.34 -19.68 11.06
C ASP A 126 -1.29 -18.18 11.36
N PRO A 127 -0.07 -17.61 11.47
CA PRO A 127 0.10 -16.16 11.52
C PRO A 127 -0.41 -15.48 10.26
N PHE A 128 -0.83 -14.24 10.41
CA PHE A 128 -1.12 -13.38 9.29
C PHE A 128 0.15 -12.74 8.77
N TYR A 129 0.52 -13.03 7.54
CA TYR A 129 1.76 -12.56 6.90
C TYR A 129 1.56 -11.37 5.95
N GLY A 130 0.45 -10.66 6.05
CA GLY A 130 0.14 -9.51 5.21
C GLY A 130 0.81 -8.20 5.61
N GLY A 131 1.67 -8.22 6.62
CA GLY A 131 2.38 -7.03 7.07
C GLY A 131 3.41 -6.50 6.06
N LEU A 132 3.63 -5.18 6.09
CA LEU A 132 4.78 -4.55 5.41
C LEU A 132 6.10 -4.88 6.10
N MET A 133 6.04 -5.25 7.36
CA MET A 133 7.15 -5.70 8.19
C MET A 133 6.79 -7.03 8.83
N ASP A 134 7.80 -7.83 9.12
CA ASP A 134 7.61 -9.07 9.86
C ASP A 134 7.32 -8.84 11.36
N VAL A 135 7.15 -9.91 12.12
CA VAL A 135 6.88 -9.83 13.57
C VAL A 135 8.01 -9.16 14.37
N PHE A 136 9.23 -9.16 13.83
CA PHE A 136 10.40 -8.52 14.41
C PHE A 136 10.59 -7.07 13.95
N ARG A 137 9.65 -6.52 13.22
CA ARG A 137 9.69 -5.16 12.62
C ARG A 137 10.76 -5.01 11.53
N GLN A 138 11.19 -6.11 10.90
CA GLN A 138 12.08 -6.06 9.75
C GLN A 138 11.28 -5.81 8.48
N PRO A 139 11.64 -4.81 7.68
CA PRO A 139 10.89 -4.45 6.49
C PRO A 139 10.92 -5.55 5.42
N LYS A 140 9.78 -5.75 4.76
CA LYS A 140 9.67 -6.49 3.50
C LYS A 140 9.83 -5.53 2.32
N TYR A 141 9.89 -6.04 1.10
CA TYR A 141 10.03 -5.18 -0.09
C TYR A 141 8.84 -4.24 -0.30
N SER A 142 7.65 -4.65 0.09
CA SER A 142 6.45 -3.81 0.06
C SER A 142 6.58 -2.53 0.91
N TYR A 143 7.30 -2.57 2.03
CA TYR A 143 7.61 -1.37 2.81
C TYR A 143 8.36 -0.32 1.99
N TYR A 144 9.40 -0.76 1.27
CA TYR A 144 10.21 0.16 0.44
C TYR A 144 9.46 0.62 -0.80
N MET A 145 8.59 -0.22 -1.36
CA MET A 145 7.69 0.18 -2.44
C MET A 145 6.79 1.34 -2.01
N PHE A 146 6.16 1.27 -0.83
CA PHE A 146 5.36 2.38 -0.30
C PHE A 146 6.20 3.59 0.07
N LYS A 147 7.38 3.38 0.66
CA LYS A 147 8.29 4.48 0.99
C LYS A 147 8.73 5.27 -0.25
N ALA A 148 8.89 4.59 -1.39
CA ALA A 148 9.21 5.22 -2.67
C ALA A 148 8.09 6.12 -3.23
N GLN A 149 6.87 6.04 -2.69
CA GLN A 149 5.76 6.92 -3.11
C GLN A 149 5.78 8.30 -2.40
N ARG A 150 6.68 8.51 -1.47
CA ARG A 150 6.79 9.79 -0.76
C ARG A 150 7.58 10.80 -1.58
N SER A 151 7.30 12.09 -1.35
CA SER A 151 8.10 13.16 -1.94
C SER A 151 9.60 13.00 -1.59
N PRO A 152 10.51 13.21 -2.56
CA PRO A 152 11.94 13.27 -2.28
C PRO A 152 12.35 14.52 -1.49
N GLU A 153 11.48 15.50 -1.32
CA GLU A 153 11.74 16.68 -0.52
C GLU A 153 11.82 16.34 0.96
N LYS A 154 12.89 16.77 1.60
CA LYS A 154 13.06 16.59 3.03
C LYS A 154 12.14 17.55 3.81
N GLN A 155 11.27 16.98 4.64
CA GLN A 155 10.40 17.75 5.52
C GLN A 155 10.81 17.53 6.98
N GLU A 156 11.11 18.59 7.70
CA GLU A 156 11.64 18.50 9.08
C GLU A 156 10.67 17.88 10.09
N ARG A 157 9.37 17.93 9.81
CA ARG A 157 8.32 17.46 10.73
C ARG A 157 7.75 16.06 10.41
N LEU A 158 8.15 15.50 9.30
CA LEU A 158 7.67 14.17 8.88
C LEU A 158 8.79 13.15 8.95
N PHE A 159 8.47 11.99 9.50
CA PHE A 159 9.40 10.88 9.58
C PHE A 159 9.79 10.37 8.19
N GLU A 160 11.07 10.09 8.01
CA GLU A 160 11.60 9.40 6.84
C GLU A 160 11.25 10.03 5.48
N THR A 161 11.24 11.34 5.39
CA THR A 161 11.17 12.06 4.13
C THR A 161 12.56 12.28 3.55
N GLY A 162 12.63 12.57 2.24
CA GLY A 162 13.86 12.81 1.52
C GLY A 162 14.09 11.77 0.43
N PRO A 163 15.18 11.92 -0.34
CA PRO A 163 15.54 10.98 -1.39
C PRO A 163 15.79 9.58 -0.84
N MET A 164 15.28 8.57 -1.51
CA MET A 164 15.51 7.16 -1.17
C MET A 164 15.73 6.30 -2.39
N VAL A 165 16.52 5.26 -2.20
CA VAL A 165 16.71 4.16 -3.14
C VAL A 165 16.89 2.87 -2.36
N TYR A 166 16.25 1.81 -2.83
CA TYR A 166 16.35 0.48 -2.26
C TYR A 166 16.41 -0.58 -3.35
N ILE A 167 17.41 -1.45 -3.31
CA ILE A 167 17.56 -2.58 -4.23
C ILE A 167 16.81 -3.77 -3.63
N ALA A 168 15.68 -4.14 -4.24
CA ALA A 168 14.87 -5.28 -3.84
C ALA A 168 15.39 -6.56 -4.51
N HIS A 169 16.63 -6.94 -4.20
CA HIS A 169 17.32 -8.05 -4.79
C HIS A 169 18.40 -8.58 -3.82
N GLU A 170 18.46 -9.88 -3.61
CA GLU A 170 19.36 -10.49 -2.64
C GLU A 170 20.73 -10.87 -3.23
N MET A 171 20.91 -10.72 -4.54
CA MET A 171 22.15 -11.05 -5.27
C MET A 171 22.63 -12.48 -5.04
N THR A 172 21.69 -13.42 -4.92
CA THR A 172 21.98 -14.85 -4.75
C THR A 172 21.91 -15.60 -6.09
N PRO A 173 22.43 -16.82 -6.19
CA PRO A 173 22.25 -17.66 -7.37
C PRO A 173 20.80 -17.98 -7.72
N PHE A 174 19.86 -17.81 -6.76
CA PHE A 174 18.43 -18.03 -6.93
C PHE A 174 17.66 -16.75 -7.23
N SER A 175 18.31 -15.60 -7.20
CA SER A 175 17.71 -14.32 -7.52
C SER A 175 17.37 -14.22 -9.01
N SER A 176 16.39 -13.38 -9.33
CA SER A 176 16.03 -13.05 -10.70
C SER A 176 17.23 -12.45 -11.44
N LYS A 177 17.21 -12.53 -12.78
CA LYS A 177 18.12 -11.74 -13.63
C LYS A 177 17.71 -10.27 -13.69
N ASP A 178 16.46 -9.99 -13.37
CA ASP A 178 15.91 -8.64 -13.33
C ASP A 178 16.07 -8.06 -11.92
N VAL A 179 16.72 -6.92 -11.84
CA VAL A 179 16.91 -6.20 -10.57
C VAL A 179 15.79 -5.20 -10.38
N THR A 180 15.01 -5.39 -9.33
CA THR A 180 13.96 -4.43 -8.94
C THR A 180 14.53 -3.37 -7.99
N VAL A 181 14.28 -2.10 -8.28
CA VAL A 181 14.72 -0.97 -7.47
C VAL A 181 13.53 -0.08 -7.16
N TYR A 182 13.32 0.24 -5.89
CA TYR A 182 12.34 1.22 -5.44
C TYR A 182 13.04 2.55 -5.16
N SER A 183 12.54 3.63 -5.74
CA SER A 183 13.11 4.97 -5.57
C SER A 183 12.04 6.05 -5.75
N ASN A 184 12.18 7.17 -5.07
CA ASN A 184 11.43 8.39 -5.30
C ASN A 184 12.26 9.48 -6.01
N CYS A 185 13.41 9.11 -6.58
CA CYS A 185 14.28 10.00 -7.32
C CYS A 185 13.96 9.96 -8.82
N GLU A 186 14.32 11.01 -9.55
CA GLU A 186 14.06 11.13 -10.99
C GLU A 186 14.84 10.11 -11.84
N GLU A 187 16.00 9.69 -11.36
CA GLU A 187 16.87 8.71 -12.05
C GLU A 187 17.47 7.74 -11.04
N VAL A 188 17.56 6.48 -11.44
CA VAL A 188 18.28 5.43 -10.71
C VAL A 188 19.45 4.95 -11.53
N ARG A 189 20.63 4.91 -10.90
CA ARG A 189 21.85 4.35 -11.49
C ARG A 189 22.27 3.09 -10.73
N LEU A 190 22.34 1.98 -11.42
CA LEU A 190 22.88 0.72 -10.93
C LEU A 190 24.29 0.52 -11.47
N THR A 191 25.25 0.35 -10.57
CA THR A 191 26.62 0.00 -10.92
C THR A 191 26.98 -1.32 -10.26
N PHE A 192 27.47 -2.27 -11.02
CA PHE A 192 27.97 -3.52 -10.47
C PHE A 192 29.31 -3.90 -11.10
N MET A 193 30.08 -4.67 -10.33
CA MET A 193 31.38 -5.18 -10.76
C MET A 193 31.30 -6.69 -10.93
N ARG A 194 31.71 -7.17 -12.07
CA ARG A 194 31.86 -8.59 -12.35
C ARG A 194 33.20 -8.83 -13.04
N ASP A 195 34.00 -9.77 -12.54
CA ASP A 195 35.30 -10.14 -13.09
C ASP A 195 36.25 -8.94 -13.34
N GLY A 196 36.21 -7.97 -12.40
CA GLY A 196 36.96 -6.72 -12.49
C GLY A 196 36.41 -5.69 -13.48
N LYS A 197 35.30 -5.98 -14.16
CA LYS A 197 34.62 -5.04 -15.05
C LYS A 197 33.47 -4.33 -14.33
N VAL A 198 33.40 -3.02 -14.47
CA VAL A 198 32.32 -2.18 -13.96
C VAL A 198 31.29 -1.93 -15.05
N SER A 199 30.03 -2.19 -14.76
CA SER A 199 28.91 -1.88 -15.66
C SER A 199 27.94 -0.95 -14.94
N THR A 200 27.45 0.06 -15.64
CA THR A 200 26.50 1.05 -15.09
C THR A 200 25.27 1.13 -15.98
N TYR A 201 24.10 1.07 -15.37
CA TYR A 201 22.80 1.23 -16.00
C TYR A 201 22.06 2.37 -15.33
N SER A 202 21.39 3.21 -16.11
CA SER A 202 20.53 4.29 -15.62
C SER A 202 19.13 4.11 -16.18
N LYS A 203 18.11 4.34 -15.36
CA LYS A 203 16.71 4.31 -15.75
C LYS A 203 16.00 5.51 -15.14
N PRO A 204 15.38 6.37 -15.97
CA PRO A 204 14.53 7.44 -15.45
C PRO A 204 13.26 6.89 -14.83
N LEU A 205 12.63 7.67 -13.97
CA LEU A 205 11.30 7.38 -13.44
C LEU A 205 10.29 7.37 -14.58
N THR A 206 9.53 6.29 -14.71
CA THR A 206 8.61 6.11 -15.86
C THR A 206 7.30 6.84 -15.70
N GLU A 207 6.74 6.90 -14.49
CA GLU A 207 5.50 7.63 -14.18
C GLU A 207 5.58 8.19 -12.76
N ALA A 208 5.39 9.49 -12.62
CA ALA A 208 5.34 10.13 -11.31
C ALA A 208 4.08 9.71 -10.55
N GLY A 209 4.26 9.24 -9.33
CA GLY A 209 3.16 8.88 -8.43
C GLY A 209 2.55 7.49 -8.62
N MET A 210 3.12 6.68 -9.53
CA MET A 210 2.71 5.30 -9.70
C MET A 210 3.81 4.35 -9.21
N PRO A 211 3.44 3.24 -8.55
CA PRO A 211 4.41 2.21 -8.21
C PRO A 211 5.00 1.61 -9.48
N SER A 212 6.30 1.69 -9.64
CA SER A 212 7.03 1.16 -10.79
C SER A 212 7.79 -0.12 -10.44
#